data_28cab025c59f7af3b49b27c457ecba8d
#
_entry.id   28cab025c59f7af3b49b27c457ecba8d
#
_cell.length_a   1.000
_cell.length_b   1.000
_cell.length_c   1.000
_cell.angle_alpha   90.00
_cell.angle_beta   90.00
_cell.angle_gamma   90.00
#
_symmetry.space_group_name_H-M   'P 1'
#
loop_
_entity.id
_entity.type
_entity.pdbx_description
1 polymer ?
#
loop_
_entity_poly.entity_id
_entity_poly.type
_entity_poly.pdbx_seq_one_letter_code
_entity_poly.pdbx_strand_id
1 'polypeptide(L)'
;MKRISMTYGQVLFELGIKKESLQKAQDMLHENEELLSALENPTITKKEKENVVEKLFSDDIKSFLKVVCDNDDIACFDEAVEYYDELKRKTDKIIKAEFDYVTMPKDEQLERIKQYLMKQYQADKVELTLKEEKDLSLIHI
;
A
#
# COMPACT_ATOMS: atom_id res chain seq x y z
N MET A 1 -12.27 -3.03 -12.38
CA MET A 1 -12.10 -3.77 -11.11
C MET A 1 -13.44 -4.31 -10.64
N LYS A 2 -13.47 -5.54 -10.17
CA LYS A 2 -14.69 -6.17 -9.69
C LYS A 2 -15.14 -5.56 -8.36
N ARG A 3 -16.43 -5.49 -8.14
CA ARG A 3 -17.01 -4.96 -6.89
C ARG A 3 -16.54 -5.71 -5.65
N ILE A 4 -16.43 -7.05 -5.74
CA ILE A 4 -15.96 -7.89 -4.63
C ILE A 4 -14.50 -7.57 -4.27
N SER A 5 -13.66 -7.29 -5.26
CA SER A 5 -12.26 -6.89 -5.04
C SER A 5 -12.17 -5.57 -4.28
N MET A 6 -13.04 -4.63 -4.61
CA MET A 6 -13.14 -3.34 -3.90
C MET A 6 -13.56 -3.54 -2.46
N THR A 7 -14.51 -4.43 -2.20
CA THR A 7 -14.97 -4.76 -0.85
C THR A 7 -13.83 -5.35 -0.02
N TYR A 8 -13.06 -6.28 -0.57
CA TYR A 8 -11.90 -6.84 0.12
C TYR A 8 -10.81 -5.80 0.37
N GLY A 9 -10.55 -4.93 -0.60
CA GLY A 9 -9.60 -3.83 -0.42
C GLY A 9 -10.00 -2.87 0.69
N GLN A 10 -11.29 -2.56 0.78
CA GLN A 10 -11.84 -1.76 1.88
C GLN A 10 -11.64 -2.43 3.24
N VAL A 11 -11.88 -3.73 3.32
CA VAL A 11 -11.66 -4.50 4.55
C VAL A 11 -10.18 -4.49 4.96
N LEU A 12 -9.27 -4.67 4.02
CA LEU A 12 -7.83 -4.58 4.27
C LEU A 12 -7.45 -3.22 4.86
N PHE A 13 -8.01 -2.16 4.31
CA PHE A 13 -7.77 -0.79 4.77
C PHE A 13 -8.30 -0.58 6.19
N GLU A 14 -9.52 -1.02 6.46
CA GLU A 14 -10.16 -0.88 7.79
C GLU A 14 -9.46 -1.70 8.87
N LEU A 15 -8.95 -2.87 8.53
CA LEU A 15 -8.19 -3.72 9.45
C LEU A 15 -6.79 -3.14 9.77
N GLY A 16 -6.34 -2.16 9.02
CA GLY A 16 -5.03 -1.55 9.23
C GLY A 16 -3.86 -2.48 8.94
N ILE A 17 -4.03 -3.41 8.02
CA ILE A 17 -2.97 -4.36 7.64
C ILE A 17 -1.81 -3.62 6.98
N LYS A 18 -0.58 -3.94 7.38
CA LYS A 18 0.62 -3.30 6.87
C LYS A 18 0.88 -3.71 5.42
N LYS A 19 1.33 -2.75 4.61
CA LYS A 19 1.68 -3.01 3.21
C LYS A 19 2.75 -4.10 3.07
N GLU A 20 3.69 -4.18 4.01
CA GLU A 20 4.73 -5.21 4.03
C GLU A 20 4.13 -6.62 4.10
N SER A 21 3.12 -6.83 4.95
CA SER A 21 2.44 -8.11 5.08
C SER A 21 1.70 -8.48 3.80
N LEU A 22 1.04 -7.49 3.17
CA LEU A 22 0.36 -7.69 1.89
C LEU A 22 1.35 -8.05 0.78
N GLN A 23 2.49 -7.37 0.73
CA GLN A 23 3.52 -7.62 -0.27
C GLN A 23 4.11 -9.02 -0.12
N LYS A 24 4.39 -9.46 1.10
CA LYS A 24 4.88 -10.81 1.37
C LYS A 24 3.88 -11.88 0.93
N ALA A 25 2.60 -11.64 1.21
CA ALA A 25 1.54 -12.57 0.81
C ALA A 25 1.42 -12.65 -0.72
N GLN A 26 1.45 -11.51 -1.41
CA GLN A 26 1.43 -11.48 -2.87
C GLN A 26 2.64 -12.20 -3.48
N ASP A 27 3.84 -11.91 -2.97
CA ASP A 27 5.07 -12.53 -3.44
C ASP A 27 5.02 -14.06 -3.26
N MET A 28 4.53 -14.53 -2.13
CA MET A 28 4.38 -15.96 -1.86
C MET A 28 3.42 -16.61 -2.84
N LEU A 29 2.30 -15.98 -3.16
CA LEU A 29 1.33 -16.51 -4.10
C LEU A 29 1.84 -16.47 -5.55
N HIS A 30 2.56 -15.41 -5.93
CA HIS A 30 3.09 -15.26 -7.29
C HIS A 30 4.29 -16.15 -7.57
N GLU A 31 5.14 -16.38 -6.57
CA GLU A 31 6.32 -17.24 -6.70
C GLU A 31 5.99 -18.74 -6.64
N ASN A 32 4.83 -19.08 -6.10
CA ASN A 32 4.38 -20.45 -5.87
C ASN A 32 3.07 -20.72 -6.61
N GLU A 33 3.16 -21.09 -7.88
CA GLU A 33 1.98 -21.41 -8.71
C GLU A 33 1.17 -22.57 -8.13
N GLU A 34 1.84 -23.55 -7.54
CA GLU A 34 1.18 -24.71 -6.91
C GLU A 34 0.33 -24.29 -5.72
N LEU A 35 0.84 -23.35 -4.91
CA LEU A 35 0.11 -22.79 -3.77
C LEU A 35 -1.15 -22.07 -4.23
N LEU A 36 -1.02 -21.17 -5.20
CA LEU A 36 -2.15 -20.42 -5.74
C LEU A 36 -3.19 -21.38 -6.36
N SER A 37 -2.74 -22.36 -7.15
CA SER A 37 -3.63 -23.37 -7.74
C SER A 37 -4.37 -24.17 -6.68
N ALA A 38 -3.71 -24.54 -5.58
CA ALA A 38 -4.33 -25.26 -4.48
C ALA A 38 -5.41 -24.41 -3.80
N LEU A 39 -5.15 -23.13 -3.58
CA LEU A 39 -6.12 -22.21 -2.95
C LEU A 39 -7.30 -21.88 -3.87
N GLU A 40 -7.10 -21.94 -5.18
CA GLU A 40 -8.17 -21.74 -6.17
C GLU A 40 -8.97 -23.00 -6.45
N ASN A 41 -8.44 -24.16 -6.14
CA ASN A 41 -9.03 -25.46 -6.50
C ASN A 41 -10.29 -25.74 -5.68
N PRO A 42 -11.47 -25.84 -6.32
CA PRO A 42 -12.74 -26.09 -5.60
C PRO A 42 -12.83 -27.50 -5.02
N THR A 43 -12.00 -28.46 -5.44
CA THR A 43 -11.99 -29.83 -4.90
C THR A 43 -11.26 -29.92 -3.56
N ILE A 44 -10.44 -28.95 -3.21
CA ILE A 44 -9.76 -28.90 -1.92
C ILE A 44 -10.72 -28.31 -0.89
N THR A 45 -10.83 -28.96 0.28
CA THR A 45 -11.76 -28.50 1.33
C THR A 45 -11.35 -27.16 1.92
N LYS A 46 -12.32 -26.43 2.43
CA LYS A 46 -12.07 -25.16 3.13
C LYS A 46 -11.11 -25.33 4.30
N LYS A 47 -11.27 -26.41 5.05
CA LYS A 47 -10.41 -26.74 6.19
C LYS A 47 -8.95 -26.94 5.78
N GLU A 48 -8.71 -27.62 4.67
CA GLU A 48 -7.35 -27.82 4.14
C GLU A 48 -6.74 -26.51 3.69
N LYS A 49 -7.52 -25.64 3.02
CA LYS A 49 -7.08 -24.30 2.62
C LYS A 49 -6.75 -23.42 3.83
N GLU A 50 -7.58 -23.44 4.86
CA GLU A 50 -7.35 -22.72 6.12
C GLU A 50 -6.07 -23.20 6.81
N ASN A 51 -5.81 -24.51 6.83
CA ASN A 51 -4.59 -25.05 7.41
C ASN A 51 -3.33 -24.57 6.67
N VAL A 52 -3.39 -24.51 5.35
CA VAL A 52 -2.29 -23.99 4.52
C VAL A 52 -2.05 -22.51 4.83
N VAL A 53 -3.08 -21.72 4.89
CA VAL A 53 -3.00 -20.30 5.22
C VAL A 53 -2.42 -20.10 6.62
N GLU A 54 -2.86 -20.87 7.59
CA GLU A 54 -2.38 -20.82 8.97
C GLU A 54 -0.88 -21.04 9.09
N LYS A 55 -0.34 -21.97 8.27
CA LYS A 55 1.09 -22.34 8.33
C LYS A 55 2.00 -21.37 7.57
N LEU A 56 1.52 -20.78 6.49
CA LEU A 56 2.36 -20.06 5.53
C LEU A 56 2.31 -18.54 5.67
N PHE A 57 1.24 -17.99 6.21
CA PHE A 57 1.04 -16.54 6.27
C PHE A 57 1.16 -16.00 7.69
N SER A 58 1.49 -14.71 7.79
CA SER A 58 1.64 -14.03 9.07
C SER A 58 0.30 -13.82 9.76
N ASP A 59 0.34 -13.66 11.09
CA ASP A 59 -0.85 -13.57 11.93
C ASP A 59 -1.79 -12.43 11.57
N ASP A 60 -1.26 -11.33 11.05
CA ASP A 60 -2.04 -10.14 10.70
C ASP A 60 -2.88 -10.32 9.42
N ILE A 61 -2.46 -11.18 8.49
CA ILE A 61 -3.14 -11.38 7.20
C ILE A 61 -3.90 -12.69 7.10
N LYS A 62 -3.56 -13.69 7.93
CA LYS A 62 -4.13 -15.05 7.79
C LYS A 62 -5.64 -15.10 7.96
N SER A 63 -6.21 -14.34 8.87
CA SER A 63 -7.67 -14.28 9.07
C SER A 63 -8.40 -13.77 7.84
N PHE A 64 -7.87 -12.73 7.21
CA PHE A 64 -8.38 -12.20 5.96
C PHE A 64 -8.31 -13.22 4.83
N LEU A 65 -7.15 -13.87 4.67
CA LEU A 65 -6.95 -14.88 3.62
C LEU A 65 -7.84 -16.09 3.81
N LYS A 66 -8.10 -16.51 5.04
CA LYS A 66 -9.06 -17.58 5.33
C LYS A 66 -10.45 -17.25 4.80
N VAL A 67 -10.93 -16.02 5.04
CA VAL A 67 -12.23 -15.56 4.56
C VAL A 67 -12.27 -15.54 3.04
N VAL A 68 -11.22 -15.02 2.40
CA VAL A 68 -11.10 -14.97 0.94
C VAL A 68 -11.14 -16.37 0.33
N CYS A 69 -10.41 -17.33 0.92
CA CYS A 69 -10.39 -18.71 0.48
C CYS A 69 -11.74 -19.41 0.71
N ASP A 70 -12.40 -19.15 1.84
CA ASP A 70 -13.72 -19.72 2.15
C ASP A 70 -14.77 -19.29 1.14
N ASN A 71 -14.65 -18.10 0.59
CA ASN A 71 -15.54 -17.57 -0.44
C ASN A 71 -15.09 -17.89 -1.88
N ASP A 72 -14.01 -18.64 -2.05
CA ASP A 72 -13.40 -18.97 -3.34
C ASP A 72 -12.97 -17.73 -4.15
N ASP A 73 -12.55 -16.69 -3.46
CA ASP A 73 -12.23 -15.38 -4.06
C ASP A 73 -10.72 -15.06 -4.08
N ILE A 74 -9.87 -16.07 -3.92
CA ILE A 74 -8.39 -15.83 -3.87
C ILE A 74 -7.87 -15.15 -5.15
N ALA A 75 -8.51 -15.38 -6.29
CA ALA A 75 -8.16 -14.73 -7.54
C ALA A 75 -8.35 -13.22 -7.50
N CYS A 76 -9.18 -12.72 -6.59
CA CYS A 76 -9.45 -11.29 -6.39
C CYS A 76 -8.42 -10.60 -5.49
N PHE A 77 -7.48 -11.34 -4.92
CA PHE A 77 -6.55 -10.80 -3.92
C PHE A 77 -5.68 -9.67 -4.48
N ASP A 78 -5.14 -9.83 -5.68
CA ASP A 78 -4.29 -8.80 -6.30
C ASP A 78 -5.07 -7.50 -6.55
N GLU A 79 -6.29 -7.59 -7.06
CA GLU A 79 -7.17 -6.42 -7.23
C GLU A 79 -7.53 -5.78 -5.90
N ALA A 80 -7.75 -6.58 -4.86
CA ALA A 80 -8.03 -6.09 -3.51
C ALA A 80 -6.87 -5.27 -2.96
N VAL A 81 -5.64 -5.74 -3.17
CA VAL A 81 -4.43 -5.01 -2.76
C VAL A 81 -4.29 -3.71 -3.56
N GLU A 82 -4.58 -3.72 -4.85
CA GLU A 82 -4.60 -2.50 -5.68
C GLU A 82 -5.57 -1.46 -5.12
N TYR A 83 -6.78 -1.88 -4.78
CA TYR A 83 -7.79 -0.99 -4.20
C TYR A 83 -7.37 -0.46 -2.83
N TYR A 84 -6.76 -1.30 -2.00
CA TYR A 84 -6.17 -0.89 -0.74
C TYR A 84 -5.12 0.21 -0.94
N ASP A 85 -4.25 0.05 -1.94
CA ASP A 85 -3.24 1.06 -2.27
C ASP A 85 -3.88 2.38 -2.72
N GLU A 86 -4.95 2.34 -3.48
CA GLU A 86 -5.71 3.53 -3.88
C GLU A 86 -6.31 4.26 -2.68
N LEU A 87 -6.92 3.52 -1.75
CA LEU A 87 -7.49 4.08 -0.54
C LEU A 87 -6.41 4.73 0.34
N LYS A 88 -5.26 4.08 0.44
CA LYS A 88 -4.14 4.59 1.21
C LYS A 88 -3.57 5.87 0.62
N ARG A 89 -3.45 5.95 -0.69
CA ARG A 89 -3.02 7.16 -1.40
C ARG A 89 -4.00 8.32 -1.21
N LYS A 90 -5.29 8.06 -1.18
CA LYS A 90 -6.32 9.09 -0.95
C LYS A 90 -6.31 9.60 0.50
N THR A 91 -5.96 8.75 1.45
CA THR A 91 -5.93 9.08 2.87
C THR A 91 -4.61 9.76 3.26
N ASP A 92 -3.49 9.27 2.75
CA ASP A 92 -2.17 9.87 2.92
C ASP A 92 -2.05 11.06 1.97
N LYS A 93 -2.28 12.26 2.46
CA LYS A 93 -2.07 13.47 1.68
C LYS A 93 -0.58 13.70 1.49
N ILE A 94 -0.09 13.38 0.29
CA ILE A 94 1.30 13.61 -0.11
C ILE A 94 1.33 14.83 -1.01
N ILE A 95 2.12 15.83 -0.64
CA ILE A 95 2.38 17.00 -1.47
C ILE A 95 3.73 16.82 -2.15
N LYS A 96 3.76 17.05 -3.46
CA LYS A 96 5.00 17.15 -4.23
C LYS A 96 5.30 18.64 -4.42
N ALA A 97 6.44 19.08 -3.92
CA ALA A 97 6.89 20.45 -4.03
C ALA A 97 8.25 20.51 -4.70
N GLU A 98 8.45 21.51 -5.55
CA GLU A 98 9.75 21.80 -6.17
C GLU A 98 10.29 23.09 -5.53
N PHE A 99 11.50 23.03 -5.00
CA PHE A 99 12.18 24.18 -4.46
C PHE A 99 13.33 24.60 -5.36
N ASP A 100 13.14 25.74 -6.03
CA ASP A 100 14.17 26.35 -6.87
C ASP A 100 15.04 27.23 -5.98
N TYR A 101 16.34 27.00 -5.96
CA TYR A 101 17.27 27.71 -5.09
C TYR A 101 18.40 28.37 -5.87
N VAL A 102 18.89 29.49 -5.34
CA VAL A 102 20.11 30.15 -5.84
C VAL A 102 21.31 29.62 -5.07
N THR A 103 21.15 29.53 -3.74
CA THR A 103 22.18 28.97 -2.86
C THR A 103 21.60 27.72 -2.21
N MET A 104 22.35 26.60 -2.26
CA MET A 104 21.91 25.33 -1.68
C MET A 104 21.53 25.50 -0.21
N PRO A 105 20.29 25.21 0.17
CA PRO A 105 19.87 25.31 1.57
C PRO A 105 20.50 24.19 2.40
N LYS A 106 20.69 24.46 3.69
CA LYS A 106 21.15 23.46 4.65
C LYS A 106 20.03 22.46 4.97
N ASP A 107 20.40 21.29 5.46
CA ASP A 107 19.44 20.24 5.82
C ASP A 107 18.38 20.74 6.82
N GLU A 108 18.78 21.56 7.79
CA GLU A 108 17.84 22.17 8.75
C GLU A 108 16.81 23.06 8.06
N GLN A 109 17.23 23.82 7.04
CA GLN A 109 16.35 24.68 6.27
C GLN A 109 15.36 23.87 5.43
N LEU A 110 15.83 22.80 4.82
CA LEU A 110 14.98 21.88 4.05
C LEU A 110 13.92 21.23 4.94
N GLU A 111 14.31 20.79 6.13
CA GLU A 111 13.38 20.21 7.10
C GLU A 111 12.32 21.19 7.54
N ARG A 112 12.71 22.45 7.80
CA ARG A 112 11.75 23.53 8.13
C ARG A 112 10.77 23.79 7.00
N ILE A 113 11.24 23.79 5.75
CA ILE A 113 10.38 23.96 4.57
C ILE A 113 9.36 22.83 4.49
N LYS A 114 9.80 21.57 4.64
CA LYS A 114 8.92 20.40 4.64
C LYS A 114 7.85 20.50 5.73
N GLN A 115 8.25 20.84 6.95
CA GLN A 115 7.31 20.98 8.08
C GLN A 115 6.32 22.11 7.85
N TYR A 116 6.79 23.25 7.33
CA TYR A 116 5.93 24.37 6.98
C TYR A 116 4.86 23.96 5.96
N LEU A 117 5.27 23.24 4.89
CA LEU A 117 4.36 22.78 3.84
C LEU A 117 3.36 21.74 4.39
N MET A 118 3.81 20.82 5.23
CA MET A 118 2.95 19.82 5.87
C MET A 118 1.86 20.51 6.71
N LYS A 119 2.22 21.52 7.47
CA LYS A 119 1.29 22.28 8.31
C LYS A 119 0.34 23.13 7.48
N GLN A 120 0.85 23.84 6.48
CA GLN A 120 0.08 24.75 5.64
C GLN A 120 -1.00 24.03 4.82
N TYR A 121 -0.68 22.86 4.29
CA TYR A 121 -1.56 22.07 3.42
C TYR A 121 -2.17 20.86 4.14
N GLN A 122 -1.93 20.69 5.43
CA GLN A 122 -2.39 19.56 6.22
C GLN A 122 -2.01 18.21 5.57
N ALA A 123 -0.79 18.15 5.06
CA ALA A 123 -0.26 16.96 4.41
C ALA A 123 0.45 16.04 5.41
N ASP A 124 0.39 14.73 5.16
CA ASP A 124 1.08 13.74 5.98
C ASP A 124 2.55 13.60 5.60
N LYS A 125 2.87 13.90 4.33
CA LYS A 125 4.21 13.81 3.79
C LYS A 125 4.43 14.83 2.69
N VAL A 126 5.65 15.36 2.60
CA VAL A 126 6.08 16.26 1.53
C VAL A 126 7.26 15.65 0.81
N GLU A 127 7.13 15.49 -0.51
CA GLU A 127 8.23 15.12 -1.39
C GLU A 127 8.79 16.41 -2.00
N LEU A 128 10.02 16.76 -1.63
CA LEU A 128 10.67 18.00 -2.06
C LEU A 128 11.72 17.69 -3.12
N THR A 129 11.56 18.33 -4.29
CA THR A 129 12.54 18.28 -5.39
C THR A 129 13.33 19.59 -5.39
N LEU A 130 14.65 19.48 -5.45
CA LEU A 130 15.54 20.63 -5.46
C LEU A 130 16.02 20.92 -6.87
N LYS A 131 15.97 22.19 -7.27
CA LYS A 131 16.45 22.64 -8.56
C LYS A 131 17.24 23.94 -8.40
N GLU A 132 18.44 23.99 -8.94
CA GLU A 132 19.27 25.19 -8.93
C GLU A 132 18.79 26.19 -9.97
N GLU A 133 18.52 27.43 -9.54
CA GLU A 133 18.13 28.55 -10.39
C GLU A 133 19.09 29.73 -10.18
N LYS A 134 19.28 30.53 -11.24
CA LYS A 134 20.25 31.64 -11.20
C LYS A 134 19.71 32.93 -10.57
N ASP A 135 18.41 33.13 -10.57
CA ASP A 135 17.82 34.44 -10.28
C ASP A 135 17.03 34.54 -8.98
N LEU A 136 16.18 33.55 -8.67
CA LEU A 136 15.26 33.62 -7.52
C LEU A 136 15.05 32.25 -6.87
N SER A 137 14.88 32.26 -5.54
CA SER A 137 14.41 31.10 -4.81
C SER A 137 12.89 31.08 -4.79
N LEU A 138 12.30 30.02 -5.31
CA LEU A 138 10.85 29.84 -5.43
C LEU A 138 10.42 28.46 -4.99
N ILE A 139 9.20 28.35 -4.47
CA ILE A 139 8.57 27.06 -4.15
C ILE A 139 7.38 26.89 -5.06
N HIS A 140 7.37 25.75 -5.80
CA HIS A 140 6.26 25.33 -6.65
C HIS A 140 5.62 24.07 -6.06
N ILE A 141 4.34 24.05 -6.00
CA ILE A 141 3.58 22.93 -5.44
C ILE A 141 2.83 22.18 -6.54
#